data_2f69160c47704e72711340f24646d5d3
#
_entry.id   2f69160c47704e72711340f24646d5d3
#
_cell.length_a   1.000
_cell.length_b   1.000
_cell.length_c   1.000
_cell.angle_alpha   90.00
_cell.angle_beta   90.00
_cell.angle_gamma   90.00
#
_symmetry.space_group_name_H-M   'P 1'
#
loop_
_entity.id
_entity.type
_entity.pdbx_description
1 polymer ?
#
loop_
_entity_poly.entity_id
_entity_poly.type
_entity_poly.pdbx_seq_one_letter_code
_entity_poly.pdbx_strand_id
1 'polypeptide(L)'
;MKLEPNLHTLVWGTESWVVSAHPSSPSVIADGPRKGETLAEAKPGFPLLVKVIDAKTRLSVQVHPNEATAPVTGGEPKTEMWCVLEAGPIYAGLRPGTTPEDVKSAVESGRFEEILVRHDAKPFETFFIPGGLVHAIGDGVKLYDVQQSSNTTYRLYDWGRMGADGKPRELHVEKSLQSIDFSLPVPVPQTDVRCPFFDFSQKVFEEAEEVRARSDSFLVVYETATGESTLLEPGEAMTVGPGRVFLTQLP
;
A
#
# COMPACT_ATOMS: atom_id res chain seq x y z
N MET A 1 7.81 -4.92 -19.61
CA MET A 1 7.80 -3.44 -19.63
C MET A 1 8.43 -2.94 -18.33
N LYS A 2 9.58 -2.26 -18.40
CA LYS A 2 10.17 -1.54 -17.29
C LYS A 2 9.42 -0.23 -17.08
N LEU A 3 9.17 0.17 -15.82
CA LEU A 3 8.37 1.33 -15.50
C LEU A 3 9.22 2.38 -14.78
N GLU A 4 9.00 3.65 -15.12
CA GLU A 4 9.57 4.80 -14.39
C GLU A 4 8.64 5.16 -13.21
N PRO A 5 9.18 5.30 -11.99
CA PRO A 5 8.39 5.66 -10.83
C PRO A 5 8.00 7.12 -10.83
N ASN A 6 6.80 7.44 -10.33
CA ASN A 6 6.38 8.81 -10.04
C ASN A 6 6.59 9.13 -8.58
N LEU A 7 7.43 10.13 -8.29
CA LEU A 7 7.73 10.56 -6.92
C LEU A 7 6.78 11.67 -6.45
N HIS A 8 6.14 11.43 -5.31
CA HIS A 8 5.28 12.38 -4.62
C HIS A 8 5.90 12.78 -3.29
N THR A 9 6.10 14.07 -3.07
CA THR A 9 6.56 14.62 -1.79
C THR A 9 5.35 15.09 -1.00
N LEU A 10 5.24 14.61 0.24
CA LEU A 10 4.12 14.81 1.13
C LEU A 10 4.61 15.36 2.49
N VAL A 11 3.70 15.88 3.31
CA VAL A 11 4.06 16.49 4.62
C VAL A 11 4.71 15.52 5.60
N TRP A 12 4.64 14.23 5.35
CA TRP A 12 5.19 13.18 6.22
C TRP A 12 6.36 12.41 5.58
N GLY A 13 6.69 12.62 4.30
CA GLY A 13 7.75 11.91 3.59
C GLY A 13 7.48 11.82 2.10
N THR A 14 7.74 10.67 1.50
CA THR A 14 7.57 10.46 0.06
C THR A 14 6.83 9.18 -0.26
N GLU A 15 6.08 9.19 -1.37
CA GLU A 15 5.59 8.01 -2.07
C GLU A 15 6.22 7.95 -3.45
N SER A 16 6.84 6.84 -3.78
CA SER A 16 7.26 6.52 -5.14
C SER A 16 6.27 5.51 -5.71
N TRP A 17 5.43 5.93 -6.66
CA TRP A 17 4.48 5.05 -7.33
C TRP A 17 5.23 4.30 -8.44
N VAL A 18 5.63 3.08 -8.14
CA VAL A 18 6.52 2.29 -9.00
C VAL A 18 5.76 1.50 -10.07
N VAL A 19 4.47 1.17 -9.84
CA VAL A 19 3.55 0.62 -10.85
C VAL A 19 2.20 1.28 -10.66
N SER A 20 1.75 2.07 -11.62
CA SER A 20 0.48 2.78 -11.55
C SER A 20 -0.15 2.96 -12.93
N ALA A 21 -1.38 2.50 -13.08
CA ALA A 21 -2.28 2.94 -14.16
C ALA A 21 -3.36 3.91 -13.63
N HIS A 22 -3.25 4.34 -12.36
CA HIS A 22 -4.22 5.27 -11.77
C HIS A 22 -4.17 6.62 -12.49
N PRO A 23 -5.31 7.20 -12.89
CA PRO A 23 -5.34 8.41 -13.73
C PRO A 23 -4.69 9.64 -13.10
N SER A 24 -4.60 9.71 -11.77
CA SER A 24 -3.95 10.84 -11.09
C SER A 24 -2.41 10.84 -11.23
N SER A 25 -1.78 9.68 -11.48
CA SER A 25 -0.33 9.58 -11.63
C SER A 25 0.06 8.23 -12.25
N PRO A 26 -0.15 8.04 -13.56
CA PRO A 26 0.24 6.80 -14.24
C PRO A 26 1.77 6.73 -14.41
N SER A 27 2.35 5.54 -14.22
CA SER A 27 3.76 5.28 -14.53
C SER A 27 4.02 5.35 -16.02
N VAL A 28 5.23 5.79 -16.41
CA VAL A 28 5.68 5.83 -17.81
C VAL A 28 6.48 4.57 -18.11
N ILE A 29 6.30 4.01 -19.31
CA ILE A 29 7.06 2.86 -19.80
C ILE A 29 8.44 3.33 -20.22
N ALA A 30 9.48 2.76 -19.59
CA ALA A 30 10.88 3.16 -19.78
C ALA A 30 11.57 2.47 -20.97
N ASP A 31 11.03 1.33 -21.43
CA ASP A 31 11.67 0.50 -22.45
C ASP A 31 10.69 -0.12 -23.44
N GLY A 32 11.27 -0.81 -24.46
CA GLY A 32 10.51 -1.58 -25.43
C GLY A 32 9.74 -0.75 -26.45
N PRO A 33 8.85 -1.41 -27.23
CA PRO A 33 8.10 -0.76 -28.33
C PRO A 33 7.14 0.33 -27.89
N ARG A 34 6.72 0.31 -26.62
CA ARG A 34 5.76 1.27 -26.03
C ARG A 34 6.44 2.32 -25.14
N LYS A 35 7.76 2.48 -25.22
CA LYS A 35 8.52 3.47 -24.45
C LYS A 35 7.93 4.87 -24.60
N GLY A 36 7.71 5.53 -23.48
CA GLY A 36 7.14 6.88 -23.39
C GLY A 36 5.61 6.91 -23.27
N GLU A 37 4.91 5.81 -23.50
CA GLU A 37 3.48 5.71 -23.18
C GLU A 37 3.30 5.53 -21.66
N THR A 38 2.14 5.93 -21.17
CA THR A 38 1.76 5.65 -19.78
C THR A 38 1.24 4.22 -19.64
N LEU A 39 1.37 3.65 -18.44
CA LEU A 39 0.78 2.34 -18.15
C LEU A 39 -0.75 2.38 -18.29
N ALA A 40 -1.39 3.51 -18.00
CA ALA A 40 -2.83 3.70 -18.19
C ALA A 40 -3.25 3.59 -19.66
N GLU A 41 -2.45 4.12 -20.60
CA GLU A 41 -2.68 3.99 -22.06
C GLU A 41 -2.38 2.57 -22.53
N ALA A 42 -1.29 1.98 -22.01
CA ALA A 42 -0.84 0.64 -22.40
C ALA A 42 -1.75 -0.46 -21.87
N LYS A 43 -2.26 -0.31 -20.65
CA LYS A 43 -3.05 -1.29 -19.90
C LYS A 43 -4.21 -0.58 -19.17
N PRO A 44 -5.24 -0.12 -19.91
CA PRO A 44 -6.40 0.51 -19.30
C PRO A 44 -7.03 -0.41 -18.25
N GLY A 45 -7.30 0.14 -17.05
CA GLY A 45 -7.92 -0.63 -15.98
C GLY A 45 -6.98 -1.62 -15.27
N PHE A 46 -5.64 -1.49 -15.41
CA PHE A 46 -4.71 -2.30 -14.61
C PHE A 46 -5.04 -2.14 -13.12
N PRO A 47 -5.31 -3.26 -12.39
CA PRO A 47 -6.07 -3.18 -11.15
C PRO A 47 -5.23 -2.86 -9.91
N LEU A 48 -3.91 -2.78 -10.02
CA LEU A 48 -3.03 -2.54 -8.88
C LEU A 48 -2.34 -1.18 -8.96
N LEU A 49 -2.04 -0.67 -7.79
CA LEU A 49 -1.11 0.44 -7.56
C LEU A 49 -0.04 -0.06 -6.60
N VAL A 50 1.22 0.06 -7.00
CA VAL A 50 2.36 -0.36 -6.19
C VAL A 50 3.22 0.84 -5.86
N LYS A 51 3.59 0.98 -4.59
CA LYS A 51 4.35 2.12 -4.08
C LYS A 51 5.55 1.68 -3.23
N VAL A 52 6.54 2.54 -3.17
CA VAL A 52 7.50 2.58 -2.06
C VAL A 52 7.20 3.82 -1.23
N ILE A 53 6.89 3.63 0.03
CA ILE A 53 6.57 4.69 0.99
C ILE A 53 7.76 4.87 1.92
N ASP A 54 8.29 6.09 2.02
CA ASP A 54 9.37 6.47 2.95
C ASP A 54 8.80 7.52 3.93
N ALA A 55 8.41 7.06 5.11
CA ALA A 55 7.78 7.87 6.15
C ALA A 55 8.84 8.54 7.03
N LYS A 56 9.16 9.78 6.76
CA LYS A 56 10.05 10.57 7.63
C LYS A 56 9.40 10.95 8.96
N THR A 57 8.09 11.15 8.93
CA THR A 57 7.23 11.28 10.10
C THR A 57 5.98 10.42 9.91
N ARG A 58 5.32 10.06 10.99
CA ARG A 58 4.14 9.17 10.95
C ARG A 58 3.02 9.69 10.05
N LEU A 59 2.39 8.78 9.32
CA LEU A 59 1.21 9.07 8.52
C LEU A 59 -0.01 9.23 9.42
N SER A 60 -1.10 9.79 8.88
CA SER A 60 -2.38 9.83 9.59
C SER A 60 -2.89 8.43 9.91
N VAL A 61 -3.64 8.30 11.00
CA VAL A 61 -4.48 7.13 11.22
C VAL A 61 -5.62 7.18 10.21
N GLN A 62 -5.81 6.10 9.48
CA GLN A 62 -6.71 6.05 8.33
C GLN A 62 -7.38 4.69 8.19
N VAL A 63 -8.42 4.65 7.40
CA VAL A 63 -9.09 3.44 6.94
C VAL A 63 -9.46 3.61 5.47
N HIS A 64 -9.44 2.51 4.73
CA HIS A 64 -9.90 2.46 3.36
C HIS A 64 -11.21 1.68 3.26
N PRO A 65 -12.13 2.06 2.38
CA PRO A 65 -13.34 1.28 2.18
C PRO A 65 -13.01 -0.08 1.52
N ASN A 66 -13.83 -1.07 1.79
CA ASN A 66 -13.86 -2.34 1.04
C ASN A 66 -14.96 -2.28 -0.04
N GLU A 67 -15.17 -3.39 -0.77
CA GLU A 67 -16.14 -3.49 -1.85
C GLU A 67 -17.59 -3.21 -1.40
N ALA A 68 -17.91 -3.52 -0.15
CA ALA A 68 -19.26 -3.29 0.41
C ALA A 68 -19.45 -1.84 0.87
N THR A 69 -18.42 -1.19 1.39
CA THR A 69 -18.51 0.15 1.97
C THR A 69 -18.17 1.27 0.99
N ALA A 70 -17.38 0.99 -0.06
CA ALA A 70 -17.03 1.98 -1.08
C ALA A 70 -18.24 2.65 -1.77
N PRO A 71 -19.30 1.92 -2.19
CA PRO A 71 -20.49 2.53 -2.78
C PRO A 71 -21.23 3.47 -1.82
N VAL A 72 -21.20 3.19 -0.52
CA VAL A 72 -21.88 3.98 0.51
C VAL A 72 -21.10 5.25 0.85
N THR A 73 -19.79 5.16 0.92
CA THR A 73 -18.90 6.26 1.32
C THR A 73 -18.45 7.13 0.15
N GLY A 74 -18.71 6.69 -1.09
CA GLY A 74 -18.36 7.41 -2.32
C GLY A 74 -16.88 7.37 -2.65
N GLY A 75 -16.18 6.32 -2.23
CA GLY A 75 -14.78 6.07 -2.55
C GLY A 75 -14.60 4.83 -3.42
N GLU A 76 -13.34 4.49 -3.67
CA GLU A 76 -12.94 3.26 -4.34
C GLU A 76 -12.42 2.26 -3.30
N PRO A 77 -12.71 0.95 -3.43
CA PRO A 77 -12.21 -0.04 -2.49
C PRO A 77 -10.69 -0.09 -2.52
N LYS A 78 -10.08 -0.32 -1.35
CA LYS A 78 -8.64 -0.37 -1.22
C LYS A 78 -8.22 -1.39 -0.16
N THR A 79 -7.91 -2.57 -0.61
CA THR A 79 -7.18 -3.59 0.14
C THR A 79 -5.72 -3.51 -0.25
N GLU A 80 -4.82 -3.59 0.73
CA GLU A 80 -3.38 -3.45 0.54
C GLU A 80 -2.58 -4.44 1.39
N MET A 81 -1.29 -4.53 1.12
CA MET A 81 -0.30 -5.18 1.97
C MET A 81 0.96 -4.34 2.04
N TRP A 82 1.67 -4.44 3.14
CA TRP A 82 2.94 -3.77 3.35
C TRP A 82 4.06 -4.77 3.58
N CYS A 83 5.12 -4.72 2.78
CA CYS A 83 6.37 -5.40 3.09
C CYS A 83 7.38 -4.35 3.59
N VAL A 84 7.85 -4.51 4.81
CA VAL A 84 8.75 -3.54 5.46
C VAL A 84 10.12 -3.59 4.82
N LEU A 85 10.67 -2.46 4.40
CA LEU A 85 12.03 -2.32 3.87
C LEU A 85 13.00 -1.80 4.94
N GLU A 86 12.56 -0.80 5.72
CA GLU A 86 13.31 -0.27 6.86
C GLU A 86 12.44 -0.35 8.11
N ALA A 87 12.99 -0.95 9.18
CA ALA A 87 12.30 -1.23 10.43
C ALA A 87 11.74 0.03 11.10
N GLY A 88 10.62 -0.14 11.77
CA GLY A 88 10.02 0.91 12.58
C GLY A 88 8.60 0.57 13.02
N PRO A 89 7.94 1.48 13.73
CA PRO A 89 6.59 1.25 14.22
C PRO A 89 5.56 1.37 13.08
N ILE A 90 4.66 0.40 13.00
CA ILE A 90 3.41 0.52 12.25
C ILE A 90 2.24 0.31 13.21
N TYR A 91 1.10 0.82 12.83
CA TYR A 91 -0.14 0.61 13.57
C TYR A 91 -1.12 -0.11 12.64
N ALA A 92 -1.59 -1.28 13.03
CA ALA A 92 -2.50 -2.06 12.22
C ALA A 92 -3.53 -2.78 13.12
N GLY A 93 -4.78 -2.39 12.96
CA GLY A 93 -5.90 -2.86 13.76
C GLY A 93 -6.19 -2.02 15.01
N LEU A 94 -7.41 -2.17 15.50
CA LEU A 94 -7.87 -1.64 16.77
C LEU A 94 -7.68 -2.68 17.88
N ARG A 95 -7.54 -2.23 19.11
CA ARG A 95 -7.54 -3.15 20.27
C ARG A 95 -8.85 -3.95 20.33
N PRO A 96 -8.80 -5.23 20.67
CA PRO A 96 -9.98 -6.07 20.76
C PRO A 96 -11.05 -5.45 21.70
N GLY A 97 -12.29 -5.42 21.25
CA GLY A 97 -13.41 -4.84 21.98
C GLY A 97 -13.62 -3.33 21.79
N THR A 98 -12.78 -2.66 20.97
CA THR A 98 -13.01 -1.26 20.59
C THR A 98 -14.34 -1.11 19.86
N THR A 99 -15.16 -0.14 20.28
CA THR A 99 -16.46 0.17 19.71
C THR A 99 -16.41 1.42 18.81
N PRO A 100 -17.45 1.68 17.99
CA PRO A 100 -17.56 2.94 17.27
C PRO A 100 -17.53 4.19 18.17
N GLU A 101 -18.09 4.09 19.37
CA GLU A 101 -18.11 5.13 20.39
C GLU A 101 -16.69 5.41 20.92
N ASP A 102 -15.89 4.37 21.13
CA ASP A 102 -14.48 4.50 21.53
C ASP A 102 -13.67 5.21 20.46
N VAL A 103 -13.91 4.89 19.17
CA VAL A 103 -13.26 5.57 18.04
C VAL A 103 -13.59 7.06 18.03
N LYS A 104 -14.86 7.44 18.18
CA LYS A 104 -15.29 8.86 18.27
C LYS A 104 -14.62 9.57 19.42
N SER A 105 -14.68 8.98 20.62
CA SER A 105 -14.06 9.52 21.82
C SER A 105 -12.54 9.69 21.69
N ALA A 106 -11.86 8.74 21.03
CA ALA A 106 -10.43 8.80 20.81
C ALA A 106 -10.04 9.93 19.81
N VAL A 107 -10.86 10.18 18.78
CA VAL A 107 -10.68 11.32 17.88
C VAL A 107 -10.86 12.64 18.63
N GLU A 108 -11.97 12.79 19.38
CA GLU A 108 -12.30 14.01 20.10
C GLU A 108 -11.28 14.37 21.20
N SER A 109 -10.80 13.35 21.91
CA SER A 109 -9.81 13.53 22.99
C SER A 109 -8.37 13.65 22.49
N GLY A 110 -8.10 13.38 21.21
CA GLY A 110 -6.75 13.35 20.66
C GLY A 110 -5.89 12.18 21.15
N ARG A 111 -6.51 11.11 21.68
CA ARG A 111 -5.83 9.94 22.27
C ARG A 111 -6.01 8.67 21.42
N PHE A 112 -6.03 8.82 20.12
CA PHE A 112 -6.31 7.71 19.20
C PHE A 112 -5.27 6.57 19.31
N GLU A 113 -4.02 6.87 19.65
CA GLU A 113 -2.96 5.88 19.83
C GLU A 113 -3.28 4.85 20.94
N GLU A 114 -4.10 5.22 21.93
CA GLU A 114 -4.48 4.33 23.03
C GLU A 114 -5.33 3.14 22.59
N ILE A 115 -6.05 3.25 21.48
CA ILE A 115 -6.91 2.19 20.93
C ILE A 115 -6.30 1.46 19.73
N LEU A 116 -5.13 1.91 19.24
CA LEU A 116 -4.42 1.25 18.16
C LEU A 116 -3.57 0.07 18.64
N VAL A 117 -3.38 -0.90 17.77
CA VAL A 117 -2.37 -1.94 17.96
C VAL A 117 -1.09 -1.53 17.23
N ARG A 118 -0.02 -1.37 18.00
CA ARG A 118 1.31 -1.05 17.50
C ARG A 118 2.11 -2.34 17.26
N HIS A 119 2.84 -2.37 16.14
CA HIS A 119 3.81 -3.39 15.78
C HIS A 119 5.17 -2.72 15.59
N ASP A 120 6.22 -3.25 16.21
CA ASP A 120 7.61 -2.87 15.93
C ASP A 120 8.11 -3.76 14.79
N ALA A 121 7.77 -3.35 13.57
CA ALA A 121 7.96 -4.14 12.37
C ALA A 121 9.43 -4.22 11.96
N LYS A 122 9.85 -5.41 11.51
CA LYS A 122 11.22 -5.70 11.09
C LYS A 122 11.32 -5.75 9.56
N PRO A 123 12.52 -5.55 9.00
CA PRO A 123 12.70 -5.66 7.56
C PRO A 123 12.19 -7.01 7.03
N PHE A 124 11.45 -6.92 5.92
CA PHE A 124 10.85 -8.04 5.19
C PHE A 124 9.71 -8.78 5.91
N GLU A 125 9.27 -8.29 7.05
CA GLU A 125 7.95 -8.69 7.56
C GLU A 125 6.86 -8.06 6.68
N THR A 126 5.83 -8.85 6.37
CA THR A 126 4.71 -8.45 5.54
C THR A 126 3.43 -8.40 6.37
N PHE A 127 2.64 -7.37 6.22
CA PHE A 127 1.35 -7.18 6.91
C PHE A 127 0.24 -7.04 5.87
N PHE A 128 -0.81 -7.84 6.02
CA PHE A 128 -2.01 -7.72 5.20
C PHE A 128 -2.96 -6.69 5.82
N ILE A 129 -3.38 -5.71 5.03
CA ILE A 129 -4.21 -4.56 5.42
C ILE A 129 -5.47 -4.55 4.55
N PRO A 130 -6.48 -5.36 4.87
CA PRO A 130 -7.72 -5.37 4.10
C PRO A 130 -8.47 -4.05 4.23
N GLY A 131 -9.28 -3.72 3.22
CA GLY A 131 -10.26 -2.64 3.34
C GLY A 131 -11.12 -2.80 4.58
N GLY A 132 -11.30 -1.72 5.34
CA GLY A 132 -11.99 -1.73 6.65
C GLY A 132 -11.04 -1.80 7.86
N LEU A 133 -9.77 -2.13 7.68
CA LEU A 133 -8.80 -2.15 8.77
C LEU A 133 -8.25 -0.74 9.06
N VAL A 134 -8.34 -0.29 10.30
CA VAL A 134 -7.71 0.95 10.75
C VAL A 134 -6.21 0.77 10.87
N HIS A 135 -5.42 1.69 10.28
CA HIS A 135 -3.97 1.57 10.23
C HIS A 135 -3.26 2.93 10.17
N ALA A 136 -1.97 2.93 10.44
CA ALA A 136 -1.05 4.05 10.21
C ALA A 136 0.39 3.55 10.07
N ILE A 137 1.23 4.29 9.33
CA ILE A 137 2.67 4.06 9.25
C ILE A 137 3.34 5.04 10.21
N GLY A 138 4.25 4.54 11.04
CA GLY A 138 4.97 5.36 12.02
C GLY A 138 6.21 6.05 11.46
N ASP A 139 6.92 6.75 12.34
CA ASP A 139 8.09 7.54 11.97
C ASP A 139 9.27 6.64 11.55
N GLY A 140 9.95 7.00 10.48
CA GLY A 140 11.17 6.36 10.01
C GLY A 140 10.97 5.01 9.30
N VAL A 141 9.74 4.60 9.06
CA VAL A 141 9.42 3.33 8.36
C VAL A 141 9.51 3.55 6.87
N LYS A 142 10.14 2.61 6.18
CA LYS A 142 10.06 2.49 4.73
C LYS A 142 9.44 1.15 4.38
N LEU A 143 8.48 1.15 3.47
CA LEU A 143 7.79 -0.06 3.07
C LEU A 143 7.43 -0.07 1.58
N TYR A 144 7.27 -1.29 1.08
CA TYR A 144 6.71 -1.59 -0.22
C TYR A 144 5.23 -1.91 -0.03
N ASP A 145 4.38 -1.14 -0.68
CA ASP A 145 2.93 -1.21 -0.61
C ASP A 145 2.36 -1.74 -1.92
N VAL A 146 1.59 -2.81 -1.86
CA VAL A 146 0.79 -3.33 -2.98
C VAL A 146 -0.67 -3.15 -2.62
N GLN A 147 -1.42 -2.48 -3.48
CA GLN A 147 -2.82 -2.15 -3.22
C GLN A 147 -3.68 -2.24 -4.49
N GLN A 148 -5.00 -2.34 -4.31
CA GLN A 148 -5.93 -2.06 -5.40
C GLN A 148 -5.67 -0.66 -5.95
N SER A 149 -5.94 -0.45 -7.26
CA SER A 149 -5.72 0.84 -7.93
C SER A 149 -6.72 1.90 -7.44
N SER A 150 -6.49 2.40 -6.23
CA SER A 150 -7.32 3.40 -5.55
C SER A 150 -6.46 4.41 -4.81
N ASN A 151 -6.88 5.66 -4.83
CA ASN A 151 -6.28 6.74 -4.03
C ASN A 151 -7.21 7.23 -2.90
N THR A 152 -8.24 6.44 -2.56
CA THR A 152 -9.19 6.77 -1.50
C THR A 152 -8.59 6.56 -0.12
N THR A 153 -8.60 7.60 0.71
CA THR A 153 -8.15 7.55 2.10
C THR A 153 -9.12 8.31 2.99
N TYR A 154 -9.70 7.64 3.98
CA TYR A 154 -10.49 8.28 5.03
C TYR A 154 -9.63 8.46 6.27
N ARG A 155 -9.29 9.74 6.57
CA ARG A 155 -8.43 10.12 7.69
C ARG A 155 -9.26 10.23 8.95
N LEU A 156 -8.91 9.43 9.97
CA LEU A 156 -9.52 9.42 11.29
C LEU A 156 -8.83 10.38 12.24
N TYR A 157 -7.50 10.39 12.23
CA TYR A 157 -6.71 11.18 13.17
C TYR A 157 -5.37 11.56 12.54
N ASP A 158 -4.89 12.76 12.78
CA ASP A 158 -3.67 13.27 12.17
C ASP A 158 -2.64 13.82 13.17
N TRP A 159 -2.67 13.32 14.40
CA TRP A 159 -1.68 13.62 15.44
C TRP A 159 -1.57 15.12 15.80
N GLY A 160 -2.60 15.92 15.53
CA GLY A 160 -2.56 17.37 15.70
C GLY A 160 -1.68 18.11 14.65
N ARG A 161 -1.30 17.45 13.56
CA ARG A 161 -0.45 18.01 12.51
C ARG A 161 -1.15 19.12 11.75
N MET A 162 -0.37 20.17 11.41
CA MET A 162 -0.77 21.18 10.44
C MET A 162 -0.36 20.75 9.03
N GLY A 163 -1.20 21.02 8.06
CA GLY A 163 -0.90 20.88 6.65
C GLY A 163 0.07 21.96 6.16
N ALA A 164 0.45 21.88 4.88
CA ALA A 164 1.35 22.86 4.27
C ALA A 164 0.78 24.29 4.23
N ASP A 165 -0.53 24.43 4.31
CA ASP A 165 -1.28 25.70 4.37
C ASP A 165 -1.40 26.26 5.82
N GLY A 166 -0.80 25.60 6.81
CA GLY A 166 -0.87 25.97 8.22
C GLY A 166 -2.21 25.64 8.89
N LYS A 167 -3.06 24.85 8.26
CA LYS A 167 -4.33 24.39 8.83
C LYS A 167 -4.31 22.88 9.11
N PRO A 168 -5.09 22.38 10.08
CA PRO A 168 -5.29 20.94 10.24
C PRO A 168 -5.83 20.33 8.96
N ARG A 169 -5.33 19.13 8.57
CA ARG A 169 -5.91 18.41 7.44
C ARG A 169 -7.30 17.90 7.79
N GLU A 170 -8.17 17.87 6.79
CA GLU A 170 -9.54 17.39 6.96
C GLU A 170 -9.58 15.96 7.49
N LEU A 171 -10.45 15.72 8.48
CA LEU A 171 -10.77 14.40 9.00
C LEU A 171 -12.09 13.91 8.38
N HIS A 172 -12.16 12.61 8.08
CA HIS A 172 -13.32 11.98 7.44
C HIS A 172 -14.02 11.01 8.41
N VAL A 173 -14.30 11.46 9.63
CA VAL A 173 -14.72 10.61 10.75
C VAL A 173 -15.93 9.74 10.40
N GLU A 174 -17.00 10.35 9.84
CA GLU A 174 -18.23 9.61 9.49
C GLU A 174 -17.98 8.55 8.39
N LYS A 175 -17.27 8.89 7.33
CA LYS A 175 -16.90 7.95 6.26
C LYS A 175 -16.01 6.84 6.79
N SER A 176 -15.11 7.17 7.70
CA SER A 176 -14.24 6.21 8.35
C SER A 176 -15.05 5.21 9.18
N LEU A 177 -15.96 5.68 10.02
CA LEU A 177 -16.82 4.81 10.83
C LEU A 177 -17.69 3.89 9.97
N GLN A 178 -18.17 4.37 8.82
CA GLN A 178 -18.91 3.56 7.86
C GLN A 178 -18.01 2.54 7.15
N SER A 179 -16.71 2.78 7.09
CA SER A 179 -15.75 1.90 6.41
C SER A 179 -15.09 0.89 7.35
N ILE A 180 -14.98 1.18 8.67
CA ILE A 180 -14.32 0.28 9.61
C ILE A 180 -15.10 -1.04 9.73
N ASP A 181 -14.37 -2.15 9.58
CA ASP A 181 -14.85 -3.47 9.95
C ASP A 181 -14.26 -3.85 11.32
N PHE A 182 -15.07 -3.69 12.36
CA PHE A 182 -14.69 -3.99 13.75
C PHE A 182 -14.48 -5.48 14.03
N SER A 183 -14.83 -6.36 13.09
CA SER A 183 -14.65 -7.81 13.21
C SER A 183 -13.28 -8.30 12.72
N LEU A 184 -12.52 -7.46 12.02
CA LEU A 184 -11.22 -7.83 11.47
C LEU A 184 -10.22 -8.15 12.60
N PRO A 185 -9.48 -9.26 12.46
CA PRO A 185 -8.43 -9.58 13.42
C PRO A 185 -7.26 -8.61 13.30
N VAL A 186 -6.53 -8.45 14.39
CA VAL A 186 -5.24 -7.75 14.37
C VAL A 186 -4.28 -8.50 13.43
N PRO A 187 -3.69 -7.84 12.43
CA PRO A 187 -2.74 -8.48 11.54
C PRO A 187 -1.51 -9.01 12.28
N VAL A 188 -1.00 -10.15 11.82
CA VAL A 188 0.27 -10.71 12.26
C VAL A 188 1.26 -10.69 11.11
N PRO A 189 2.57 -10.54 11.38
CA PRO A 189 3.58 -10.56 10.32
C PRO A 189 3.62 -11.94 9.64
N GLN A 190 3.77 -11.92 8.32
CA GLN A 190 3.87 -13.09 7.46
C GLN A 190 4.93 -12.84 6.37
N THR A 191 5.25 -13.83 5.55
CA THR A 191 6.20 -13.67 4.45
C THR A 191 5.48 -13.33 3.15
N ASP A 192 4.44 -14.11 2.85
CA ASP A 192 3.67 -14.00 1.61
C ASP A 192 2.24 -13.62 1.93
N VAL A 193 1.57 -12.95 1.00
CA VAL A 193 0.15 -12.59 1.10
C VAL A 193 -0.58 -13.10 -0.12
N ARG A 194 -1.71 -13.75 0.12
CA ARG A 194 -2.64 -14.14 -0.95
C ARG A 194 -4.03 -13.63 -0.63
N CYS A 195 -4.62 -12.90 -1.57
CA CYS A 195 -5.96 -12.35 -1.44
C CYS A 195 -6.68 -12.36 -2.79
N PRO A 196 -7.97 -11.98 -2.88
CA PRO A 196 -8.71 -11.94 -4.14
C PRO A 196 -8.15 -10.97 -5.19
N PHE A 197 -7.25 -10.06 -4.82
CA PHE A 197 -6.77 -8.98 -5.69
C PHE A 197 -5.35 -9.18 -6.16
N PHE A 198 -4.50 -9.90 -5.40
CA PHE A 198 -3.11 -10.19 -5.72
C PHE A 198 -2.55 -11.34 -4.88
N ASP A 199 -1.52 -12.00 -5.44
CA ASP A 199 -0.64 -12.92 -4.74
C ASP A 199 0.74 -12.24 -4.62
N PHE A 200 1.16 -11.88 -3.42
CA PHE A 200 2.50 -11.35 -3.15
C PHE A 200 3.40 -12.43 -2.57
N SER A 201 4.62 -12.51 -3.06
CA SER A 201 5.68 -13.33 -2.47
C SER A 201 7.04 -12.61 -2.55
N GLN A 202 7.93 -12.94 -1.62
CA GLN A 202 9.30 -12.47 -1.65
C GLN A 202 10.26 -13.65 -1.79
N LYS A 203 11.30 -13.47 -2.62
CA LYS A 203 12.33 -14.48 -2.85
C LYS A 203 13.71 -13.86 -2.73
N VAL A 204 14.68 -14.66 -2.30
CA VAL A 204 16.10 -14.31 -2.30
C VAL A 204 16.82 -15.27 -3.22
N PHE A 205 17.50 -14.72 -4.23
CA PHE A 205 18.29 -15.47 -5.18
C PHE A 205 19.77 -15.26 -4.87
N GLU A 206 20.56 -16.33 -4.91
CA GLU A 206 22.03 -16.29 -4.71
C GLU A 206 22.73 -16.01 -6.02
N GLU A 207 22.10 -16.38 -7.14
CA GLU A 207 22.59 -16.18 -8.51
C GLU A 207 21.47 -15.66 -9.41
N ALA A 208 21.77 -15.44 -10.67
CA ALA A 208 20.76 -14.98 -11.65
C ALA A 208 19.74 -16.09 -11.92
N GLU A 209 18.45 -15.76 -11.76
CA GLU A 209 17.34 -16.69 -11.88
C GLU A 209 16.26 -16.17 -12.82
N GLU A 210 15.59 -17.07 -13.52
CA GLU A 210 14.43 -16.72 -14.33
C GLU A 210 13.17 -16.63 -13.46
N VAL A 211 12.47 -15.51 -13.55
CA VAL A 211 11.11 -15.34 -13.01
C VAL A 211 10.13 -15.20 -14.18
N ARG A 212 8.95 -15.81 -14.03
CA ARG A 212 7.96 -15.89 -15.11
C ARG A 212 6.55 -15.56 -14.62
N ALA A 213 5.84 -14.74 -15.39
CA ALA A 213 4.41 -14.52 -15.20
C ALA A 213 3.63 -15.79 -15.57
N ARG A 214 2.54 -16.06 -14.85
CA ARG A 214 1.60 -17.11 -15.24
C ARG A 214 1.06 -16.84 -16.64
N SER A 215 0.61 -17.89 -17.33
CA SER A 215 0.16 -17.79 -18.74
C SER A 215 -1.13 -16.97 -18.91
N ASP A 216 -1.83 -16.66 -17.83
CA ASP A 216 -3.13 -16.02 -17.80
C ASP A 216 -3.15 -14.68 -17.04
N SER A 217 -2.03 -14.27 -16.43
CA SER A 217 -2.01 -13.05 -15.64
C SER A 217 -0.65 -12.34 -15.60
N PHE A 218 -0.67 -11.06 -15.27
CA PHE A 218 0.51 -10.21 -15.15
C PHE A 218 1.31 -10.49 -13.88
N LEU A 219 2.62 -10.29 -13.95
CA LEU A 219 3.52 -10.33 -12.80
C LEU A 219 4.26 -9.00 -12.67
N VAL A 220 4.13 -8.33 -11.54
CA VAL A 220 5.02 -7.23 -11.15
C VAL A 220 6.24 -7.81 -10.47
N VAL A 221 7.41 -7.48 -11.00
CA VAL A 221 8.72 -7.82 -10.44
C VAL A 221 9.35 -6.54 -9.90
N TYR A 222 9.70 -6.52 -8.61
CA TYR A 222 10.41 -5.42 -7.98
C TYR A 222 11.73 -5.91 -7.40
N GLU A 223 12.84 -5.38 -7.91
CA GLU A 223 14.19 -5.70 -7.43
C GLU A 223 14.59 -4.74 -6.31
N THR A 224 14.68 -5.24 -5.07
CA THR A 224 14.90 -4.37 -3.90
C THR A 224 16.28 -3.69 -3.92
N ALA A 225 17.27 -4.26 -4.59
CA ALA A 225 18.62 -3.71 -4.68
C ALA A 225 18.71 -2.48 -5.58
N THR A 226 17.92 -2.43 -6.66
CA THR A 226 17.93 -1.33 -7.63
C THR A 226 16.75 -0.38 -7.47
N GLY A 227 15.65 -0.86 -6.85
CA GLY A 227 14.37 -0.15 -6.79
C GLY A 227 13.60 -0.17 -8.12
N GLU A 228 14.02 -1.01 -9.07
CA GLU A 228 13.40 -1.10 -10.38
C GLU A 228 12.15 -1.98 -10.37
N SER A 229 11.14 -1.55 -11.14
CA SER A 229 9.90 -2.30 -11.33
C SER A 229 9.73 -2.68 -12.79
N THR A 230 9.41 -3.96 -13.02
CA THR A 230 9.08 -4.50 -14.33
C THR A 230 7.72 -5.18 -14.28
N LEU A 231 6.83 -4.83 -15.21
CA LEU A 231 5.57 -5.53 -15.44
C LEU A 231 5.77 -6.54 -16.58
N LEU A 232 5.62 -7.83 -16.26
CA LEU A 232 5.62 -8.92 -17.23
C LEU A 232 4.19 -9.20 -17.69
N GLU A 233 4.03 -9.35 -19.00
CA GLU A 233 2.79 -9.82 -19.63
C GLU A 233 2.56 -11.31 -19.31
N PRO A 234 1.33 -11.81 -19.47
CA PRO A 234 1.06 -13.24 -19.32
C PRO A 234 2.03 -14.13 -20.10
N GLY A 235 2.68 -15.05 -19.39
CA GLY A 235 3.67 -15.98 -19.96
C GLY A 235 5.07 -15.41 -20.20
N GLU A 236 5.27 -14.10 -20.09
CA GLU A 236 6.60 -13.48 -20.19
C GLU A 236 7.51 -13.89 -19.04
N ALA A 237 8.80 -13.86 -19.30
CA ALA A 237 9.83 -14.10 -18.31
C ALA A 237 10.93 -13.06 -18.38
N MET A 238 11.64 -12.86 -17.28
CA MET A 238 12.87 -12.09 -17.22
C MET A 238 13.87 -12.77 -16.30
N THR A 239 15.13 -12.49 -16.51
CA THR A 239 16.20 -12.88 -15.58
C THR A 239 16.37 -11.76 -14.55
N VAL A 240 16.31 -12.12 -13.27
CA VAL A 240 16.64 -11.22 -12.15
C VAL A 240 18.03 -11.56 -11.63
N GLY A 241 18.76 -10.55 -11.15
CA GLY A 241 20.06 -10.73 -10.53
C GLY A 241 19.98 -11.32 -9.12
N PRO A 242 21.14 -11.62 -8.50
CA PRO A 242 21.19 -12.03 -7.10
C PRO A 242 20.65 -10.93 -6.19
N GLY A 243 19.93 -11.32 -5.14
CA GLY A 243 19.33 -10.41 -4.19
C GLY A 243 17.87 -10.74 -3.88
N ARG A 244 17.23 -9.85 -3.14
CA ARG A 244 15.81 -10.00 -2.81
C ARG A 244 14.93 -9.39 -3.90
N VAL A 245 13.92 -10.14 -4.29
CA VAL A 245 12.94 -9.75 -5.31
C VAL A 245 11.55 -9.92 -4.74
N PHE A 246 10.68 -8.94 -4.97
CA PHE A 246 9.26 -9.03 -4.68
C PHE A 246 8.50 -9.35 -5.96
N LEU A 247 7.62 -10.32 -5.86
CA LEU A 247 6.80 -10.83 -6.95
C LEU A 247 5.33 -10.63 -6.59
N THR A 248 4.63 -9.81 -7.38
CA THR A 248 3.20 -9.58 -7.21
C THR A 248 2.47 -10.07 -8.46
N GLN A 249 1.81 -11.21 -8.33
CA GLN A 249 1.04 -11.83 -9.40
C GLN A 249 -0.42 -11.39 -9.29
N LEU A 250 -1.06 -11.02 -10.39
CA LEU A 250 -2.52 -10.89 -10.42
C LEU A 250 -3.20 -12.26 -10.26
N PRO A 251 -4.42 -12.32 -9.68
CA PRO A 251 -5.14 -13.58 -9.49
C PRO A 251 -5.41 -14.34 -10.77
#